data_fa83a21f299a3b316170b85d30ff1cb6
#
_entry.id   fa83a21f299a3b316170b85d30ff1cb6
#
_cell.length_a   1.000
_cell.length_b   1.000
_cell.length_c   1.000
_cell.angle_alpha   90.00
_cell.angle_beta   90.00
_cell.angle_gamma   90.00
#
_symmetry.space_group_name_H-M   'P 1'
#
loop_
_entity.id
_entity.type
_entity.pdbx_description
1 polymer ?
#
loop_
_entity_poly.entity_id
_entity_poly.type
_entity_poly.pdbx_seq_one_letter_code
_entity_poly.pdbx_strand_id
1 'polypeptide(L)'
;MLKLGYNEATCKENSSVEKDLILCEKYGYDYIELRLDMLKEYLKTHTMDELKAFFETHHIKPFAFNSIENINFCTEEEWKELVELFTFACESAQAIGNPYIIVVPTVTSKICTKNEKEVFDDSVKVLNELADIAEPYGVKLSFEPIGDKKWCCNSVRQALEIVEDVNRDSVGLTVDCINVYLHDKCADVEYIKKIPKEKLFVYHINDCEDLPLGILDHCHRIMPGLGAI
;
A
#
# COMPACT_ATOMS: atom_id res chain seq x y z
N MET A 1 19.29 -3.20 12.91
CA MET A 1 19.07 -4.35 12.00
C MET A 1 17.81 -4.04 11.21
N LEU A 2 17.80 -4.28 9.91
CA LEU A 2 16.55 -4.17 9.13
C LEU A 2 15.57 -5.22 9.62
N LYS A 3 14.29 -4.87 9.67
CA LYS A 3 13.20 -5.78 9.99
C LYS A 3 12.56 -6.27 8.69
N LEU A 4 12.16 -7.53 8.68
CA LEU A 4 11.61 -8.20 7.50
C LEU A 4 10.10 -8.34 7.63
N GLY A 5 9.37 -7.82 6.64
CA GLY A 5 7.92 -7.97 6.51
C GLY A 5 7.55 -8.92 5.38
N TYR A 6 6.47 -9.66 5.55
CA TYR A 6 5.83 -10.45 4.51
C TYR A 6 4.58 -9.70 4.01
N ASN A 7 4.41 -9.64 2.70
CA ASN A 7 3.22 -9.06 2.06
C ASN A 7 2.34 -10.20 1.51
N GLU A 8 1.10 -10.31 1.97
CA GLU A 8 0.14 -11.35 1.53
C GLU A 8 -0.15 -11.31 0.03
N ALA A 9 0.08 -10.17 -0.65
CA ALA A 9 -0.02 -10.09 -2.10
C ALA A 9 0.96 -11.05 -2.82
N THR A 10 1.98 -11.57 -2.13
CA THR A 10 2.94 -12.53 -2.68
C THR A 10 2.29 -13.87 -3.05
N CYS A 11 1.38 -14.38 -2.25
CA CYS A 11 0.74 -15.70 -2.47
C CYS A 11 -0.75 -15.64 -2.78
N LYS A 12 -1.44 -14.54 -2.43
CA LYS A 12 -2.89 -14.32 -2.70
C LYS A 12 -3.74 -15.58 -2.52
N GLU A 13 -4.40 -16.05 -3.59
CA GLU A 13 -5.33 -17.18 -3.60
C GLU A 13 -4.68 -18.52 -3.20
N ASN A 14 -3.36 -18.58 -3.16
CA ASN A 14 -2.62 -19.78 -2.75
C ASN A 14 -2.37 -19.84 -1.24
N SER A 15 -2.86 -18.85 -0.48
CA SER A 15 -2.69 -18.75 0.96
C SER A 15 -3.95 -18.29 1.68
N SER A 16 -3.83 -18.10 2.99
CA SER A 16 -4.84 -17.50 3.87
C SER A 16 -4.14 -16.78 5.01
N VAL A 17 -4.83 -15.84 5.66
CA VAL A 17 -4.30 -15.10 6.82
C VAL A 17 -3.71 -16.07 7.86
N GLU A 18 -4.44 -17.13 8.24
CA GLU A 18 -3.96 -18.12 9.21
C GLU A 18 -2.65 -18.78 8.78
N LYS A 19 -2.61 -19.24 7.52
CA LYS A 19 -1.43 -19.91 6.97
C LYS A 19 -0.23 -18.98 6.91
N ASP A 20 -0.44 -17.75 6.49
CA ASP A 20 0.61 -16.74 6.37
C ASP A 20 1.14 -16.33 7.76
N LEU A 21 0.28 -16.15 8.75
CA LEU A 21 0.69 -15.87 10.13
C LEU A 21 1.57 -17.00 10.70
N ILE A 22 1.15 -18.27 10.53
CA ILE A 22 1.91 -19.45 11.00
C ILE A 22 3.27 -19.54 10.29
N LEU A 23 3.30 -19.34 8.97
CA LEU A 23 4.53 -19.42 8.20
C LEU A 23 5.49 -18.28 8.53
N CYS A 24 4.97 -17.06 8.65
CA CYS A 24 5.78 -15.90 9.00
C CYS A 24 6.41 -16.02 10.38
N GLU A 25 5.63 -16.47 11.38
CA GLU A 25 6.16 -16.75 12.72
C GLU A 25 7.23 -17.84 12.67
N LYS A 26 6.96 -18.95 11.96
CA LYS A 26 7.91 -20.07 11.83
C LYS A 26 9.23 -19.68 11.17
N TYR A 27 9.19 -18.82 10.17
CA TYR A 27 10.40 -18.40 9.42
C TYR A 27 11.02 -17.10 9.90
N GLY A 28 10.51 -16.52 11.01
CA GLY A 28 11.13 -15.40 11.71
C GLY A 28 10.95 -14.05 11.02
N TYR A 29 9.82 -13.86 10.33
CA TYR A 29 9.43 -12.53 9.89
C TYR A 29 9.07 -11.66 11.10
N ASP A 30 9.44 -10.37 11.04
CA ASP A 30 9.09 -9.40 12.09
C ASP A 30 7.67 -8.85 11.89
N TYR A 31 7.26 -8.70 10.62
CA TYR A 31 6.03 -8.02 10.25
C TYR A 31 5.25 -8.76 9.17
N ILE A 32 3.93 -8.50 9.14
CA ILE A 32 3.05 -8.91 8.05
C ILE A 32 2.24 -7.71 7.55
N GLU A 33 2.12 -7.60 6.24
CA GLU A 33 1.20 -6.71 5.55
C GLU A 33 0.00 -7.54 5.10
N LEU A 34 -1.14 -7.28 5.73
CA LEU A 34 -2.38 -8.03 5.51
C LEU A 34 -3.17 -7.42 4.34
N ARG A 35 -3.77 -8.28 3.53
CA ARG A 35 -4.72 -7.87 2.50
C ARG A 35 -6.13 -7.73 3.09
N LEU A 36 -6.82 -6.64 2.73
CA LEU A 36 -8.18 -6.39 3.23
C LEU A 36 -9.21 -7.43 2.76
N ASP A 37 -9.05 -7.97 1.55
CA ASP A 37 -9.91 -9.04 1.03
C ASP A 37 -9.67 -10.36 1.79
N MET A 38 -8.42 -10.71 2.06
CA MET A 38 -8.06 -11.89 2.85
C MET A 38 -8.50 -11.76 4.32
N LEU A 39 -8.40 -10.55 4.90
CA LEU A 39 -8.91 -10.27 6.24
C LEU A 39 -10.44 -10.43 6.31
N LYS A 40 -11.17 -9.92 5.33
CA LYS A 40 -12.63 -10.11 5.26
C LYS A 40 -13.01 -11.59 5.16
N GLU A 41 -12.25 -12.38 4.40
CA GLU A 41 -12.47 -13.83 4.31
C GLU A 41 -12.18 -14.52 5.65
N TYR A 42 -11.06 -14.18 6.30
CA TYR A 42 -10.71 -14.69 7.63
C TYR A 42 -11.80 -14.43 8.66
N LEU A 43 -12.38 -13.23 8.66
CA LEU A 43 -13.42 -12.83 9.62
C LEU A 43 -14.78 -13.53 9.42
N LYS A 44 -14.95 -14.34 8.35
CA LYS A 44 -16.14 -15.18 8.22
C LYS A 44 -16.16 -16.36 9.18
N THR A 45 -14.99 -16.79 9.63
CA THR A 45 -14.81 -17.98 10.49
C THR A 45 -14.07 -17.67 11.81
N HIS A 46 -13.45 -16.51 11.90
CA HIS A 46 -12.67 -16.03 13.04
C HIS A 46 -13.13 -14.65 13.48
N THR A 47 -12.63 -14.22 14.63
CA THR A 47 -12.92 -12.89 15.18
C THR A 47 -11.68 -11.99 15.12
N MET A 48 -11.90 -10.68 15.21
CA MET A 48 -10.80 -9.71 15.34
C MET A 48 -10.04 -9.88 16.67
N ASP A 49 -10.73 -10.31 17.73
CA ASP A 49 -10.10 -10.59 19.03
C ASP A 49 -9.13 -11.79 18.95
N GLU A 50 -9.46 -12.82 18.19
CA GLU A 50 -8.55 -13.96 17.93
C GLU A 50 -7.30 -13.50 17.16
N LEU A 51 -7.45 -12.66 16.14
CA LEU A 51 -6.32 -12.10 15.40
C LEU A 51 -5.44 -11.21 16.28
N LYS A 52 -6.07 -10.37 17.11
CA LYS A 52 -5.37 -9.54 18.10
C LYS A 52 -4.58 -10.39 19.07
N ALA A 53 -5.22 -11.41 19.67
CA ALA A 53 -4.58 -12.34 20.61
C ALA A 53 -3.38 -13.07 19.98
N PHE A 54 -3.46 -13.40 18.68
CA PHE A 54 -2.32 -13.96 17.95
C PHE A 54 -1.14 -12.98 17.96
N PHE A 55 -1.34 -11.73 17.53
CA PHE A 55 -0.27 -10.73 17.51
C PHE A 55 0.27 -10.37 18.91
N GLU A 56 -0.53 -10.48 19.96
CA GLU A 56 -0.08 -10.25 21.34
C GLU A 56 0.86 -11.35 21.84
N THR A 57 0.64 -12.59 21.39
CA THR A 57 1.34 -13.78 21.90
C THR A 57 2.49 -14.27 21.03
N HIS A 58 2.61 -13.78 19.78
CA HIS A 58 3.62 -14.20 18.81
C HIS A 58 4.63 -13.07 18.52
N HIS A 59 5.77 -13.43 17.91
CA HIS A 59 6.81 -12.48 17.53
C HIS A 59 6.34 -11.53 16.41
N ILE A 60 5.70 -12.11 15.39
CA ILE A 60 5.22 -11.34 14.23
C ILE A 60 4.21 -10.26 14.65
N LYS A 61 4.30 -9.08 14.00
CA LYS A 61 3.39 -7.96 14.25
C LYS A 61 2.73 -7.47 12.97
N PRO A 62 1.51 -6.91 13.04
CA PRO A 62 0.89 -6.28 11.90
C PRO A 62 1.68 -5.01 11.51
N PHE A 63 1.73 -4.69 10.23
CA PHE A 63 2.51 -3.56 9.73
C PHE A 63 1.71 -2.62 8.84
N ALA A 64 1.04 -3.16 7.82
CA ALA A 64 0.19 -2.36 6.95
C ALA A 64 -1.02 -3.17 6.48
N PHE A 65 -2.09 -2.47 6.09
CA PHE A 65 -3.16 -3.06 5.28
C PHE A 65 -2.99 -2.69 3.82
N ASN A 66 -3.07 -3.67 2.92
CA ASN A 66 -3.04 -3.57 1.48
C ASN A 66 -4.44 -3.92 0.94
N SER A 67 -5.15 -3.07 0.22
CA SER A 67 -4.98 -1.63 0.02
C SER A 67 -6.35 -0.98 -0.24
N ILE A 68 -6.40 0.33 -0.14
CA ILE A 68 -7.54 1.13 -0.62
C ILE A 68 -7.17 1.68 -1.99
N GLU A 69 -7.86 1.24 -3.02
CA GLU A 69 -7.51 1.54 -4.40
C GLU A 69 -8.51 2.49 -5.06
N ASN A 70 -8.06 3.15 -6.16
CA ASN A 70 -8.90 4.03 -6.97
C ASN A 70 -9.46 5.23 -6.18
N ILE A 71 -8.63 5.88 -5.39
CA ILE A 71 -9.03 6.96 -4.49
C ILE A 71 -9.40 8.28 -5.20
N ASN A 72 -8.94 8.49 -6.46
CA ASN A 72 -9.10 9.76 -7.17
C ASN A 72 -10.39 9.82 -7.99
N PHE A 73 -11.01 11.00 -8.03
CA PHE A 73 -12.17 11.32 -8.87
C PHE A 73 -13.34 10.35 -8.72
N CYS A 74 -13.57 9.86 -7.52
CA CYS A 74 -14.72 9.02 -7.21
C CYS A 74 -16.04 9.77 -7.45
N THR A 75 -17.02 9.08 -8.00
CA THR A 75 -18.41 9.52 -7.93
C THR A 75 -18.89 9.50 -6.47
N GLU A 76 -20.03 10.11 -6.16
CA GLU A 76 -20.59 10.10 -4.79
C GLU A 76 -20.80 8.66 -4.27
N GLU A 77 -21.22 7.75 -5.13
CA GLU A 77 -21.44 6.35 -4.79
C GLU A 77 -20.12 5.61 -4.55
N GLU A 78 -19.15 5.74 -5.47
CA GLU A 78 -17.80 5.17 -5.30
C GLU A 78 -17.11 5.70 -4.04
N TRP A 79 -17.25 7.00 -3.76
CA TRP A 79 -16.68 7.60 -2.55
C TRP A 79 -17.31 7.02 -1.28
N LYS A 80 -18.61 6.83 -1.27
CA LYS A 80 -19.31 6.21 -0.14
C LYS A 80 -18.81 4.79 0.12
N GLU A 81 -18.72 3.96 -0.92
CA GLU A 81 -18.20 2.59 -0.82
C GLU A 81 -16.74 2.57 -0.36
N LEU A 82 -15.92 3.49 -0.87
CA LEU A 82 -14.51 3.64 -0.48
C LEU A 82 -14.40 4.02 1.00
N VAL A 83 -15.20 4.98 1.48
CA VAL A 83 -15.22 5.40 2.89
C VAL A 83 -15.68 4.27 3.80
N GLU A 84 -16.69 3.48 3.41
CA GLU A 84 -17.12 2.30 4.16
C GLU A 84 -15.99 1.26 4.29
N LEU A 85 -15.29 0.95 3.20
CA LEU A 85 -14.14 0.05 3.20
C LEU A 85 -12.98 0.61 4.03
N PHE A 86 -12.70 1.91 3.87
CA PHE A 86 -11.61 2.58 4.58
C PHE A 86 -11.87 2.64 6.09
N THR A 87 -13.10 2.92 6.50
CA THR A 87 -13.50 2.91 7.92
C THR A 87 -13.33 1.52 8.52
N PHE A 88 -13.78 0.47 7.81
CA PHE A 88 -13.54 -0.92 8.23
C PHE A 88 -12.03 -1.21 8.40
N ALA A 89 -11.19 -0.72 7.46
CA ALA A 89 -9.75 -0.88 7.57
C ALA A 89 -9.17 -0.12 8.78
N CYS A 90 -9.64 1.09 9.07
CA CYS A 90 -9.20 1.88 10.23
C CYS A 90 -9.59 1.21 11.56
N GLU A 91 -10.83 0.73 11.69
CA GLU A 91 -11.32 0.01 12.87
C GLU A 91 -10.51 -1.28 13.10
N SER A 92 -10.29 -2.04 12.03
CA SER A 92 -9.47 -3.25 12.08
C SER A 92 -8.03 -2.96 12.46
N ALA A 93 -7.43 -1.91 11.88
CA ALA A 93 -6.08 -1.47 12.16
C ALA A 93 -5.90 -1.08 13.64
N GLN A 94 -6.84 -0.29 14.17
CA GLN A 94 -6.83 0.08 15.58
C GLN A 94 -6.94 -1.15 16.50
N ALA A 95 -7.82 -2.10 16.16
CA ALA A 95 -8.06 -3.29 16.96
C ALA A 95 -6.80 -4.16 17.14
N ILE A 96 -6.00 -4.32 16.10
CA ILE A 96 -4.80 -5.16 16.12
C ILE A 96 -3.49 -4.38 16.30
N GLY A 97 -3.54 -3.04 16.32
CA GLY A 97 -2.36 -2.19 16.41
C GLY A 97 -1.57 -2.06 15.10
N ASN A 98 -2.26 -2.16 13.95
CA ASN A 98 -1.67 -2.00 12.63
C ASN A 98 -1.46 -0.51 12.33
N PRO A 99 -0.20 -0.05 12.06
CA PRO A 99 0.08 1.38 11.97
C PRO A 99 -0.29 2.05 10.65
N TYR A 100 -0.33 1.29 9.54
CA TYR A 100 -0.43 1.88 8.21
C TYR A 100 -1.56 1.27 7.37
N ILE A 101 -2.19 2.10 6.54
CA ILE A 101 -3.07 1.66 5.44
C ILE A 101 -2.45 2.19 4.14
N ILE A 102 -2.20 1.30 3.18
CA ILE A 102 -1.72 1.66 1.86
C ILE A 102 -2.90 2.17 1.04
N VAL A 103 -2.73 3.33 0.43
CA VAL A 103 -3.72 3.95 -0.46
C VAL A 103 -3.12 4.13 -1.84
N VAL A 104 -3.87 3.77 -2.87
CA VAL A 104 -3.40 3.63 -4.25
C VAL A 104 -4.19 4.55 -5.19
N PRO A 105 -3.54 5.27 -6.10
CA PRO A 105 -4.19 6.16 -7.05
C PRO A 105 -5.16 5.43 -7.98
N THR A 106 -5.87 6.19 -8.80
CA THR A 106 -6.88 5.66 -9.73
C THR A 106 -6.25 5.34 -11.10
N VAL A 107 -6.78 4.33 -11.79
CA VAL A 107 -6.39 4.00 -13.16
C VAL A 107 -6.84 5.09 -14.14
N THR A 108 -5.97 5.46 -15.10
CA THR A 108 -6.23 6.54 -16.06
C THR A 108 -7.44 6.28 -16.96
N SER A 109 -7.81 5.03 -17.20
CA SER A 109 -9.01 4.68 -17.97
C SER A 109 -10.32 5.22 -17.35
N LYS A 110 -10.36 5.42 -16.03
CA LYS A 110 -11.50 6.05 -15.34
C LYS A 110 -11.49 7.58 -15.43
N ILE A 111 -10.31 8.18 -15.65
CA ILE A 111 -10.09 9.62 -15.53
C ILE A 111 -9.36 10.22 -16.75
N CYS A 112 -9.51 9.62 -17.92
CA CYS A 112 -8.77 9.92 -19.14
C CYS A 112 -8.84 11.38 -19.64
N THR A 113 -9.75 12.19 -19.10
CA THR A 113 -9.90 13.62 -19.42
C THR A 113 -9.14 14.54 -18.45
N LYS A 114 -8.50 13.97 -17.42
CA LYS A 114 -7.84 14.74 -16.35
C LYS A 114 -6.38 15.02 -16.71
N ASN A 115 -5.94 16.25 -16.45
CA ASN A 115 -4.54 16.64 -16.60
C ASN A 115 -3.77 16.45 -15.27
N GLU A 116 -2.44 16.58 -15.32
CA GLU A 116 -1.56 16.38 -14.16
C GLU A 116 -1.91 17.27 -12.97
N LYS A 117 -2.29 18.54 -13.22
CA LYS A 117 -2.67 19.46 -12.14
C LYS A 117 -3.98 19.04 -11.46
N GLU A 118 -4.98 18.63 -12.23
CA GLU A 118 -6.24 18.12 -11.68
C GLU A 118 -6.00 16.87 -10.83
N VAL A 119 -5.12 15.96 -11.29
CA VAL A 119 -4.74 14.75 -10.55
C VAL A 119 -4.04 15.12 -9.24
N PHE A 120 -3.12 16.07 -9.29
CA PHE A 120 -2.41 16.57 -8.11
C PHE A 120 -3.39 17.16 -7.08
N ASP A 121 -4.21 18.13 -7.51
CA ASP A 121 -5.16 18.84 -6.64
C ASP A 121 -6.17 17.85 -5.99
N ASP A 122 -6.69 16.89 -6.77
CA ASP A 122 -7.60 15.86 -6.27
C ASP A 122 -6.91 14.90 -5.30
N SER A 123 -5.69 14.47 -5.60
CA SER A 123 -4.92 13.58 -4.71
C SER A 123 -4.66 14.23 -3.35
N VAL A 124 -4.25 15.51 -3.34
CA VAL A 124 -4.06 16.27 -2.09
C VAL A 124 -5.37 16.36 -1.30
N LYS A 125 -6.48 16.66 -1.98
CA LYS A 125 -7.81 16.73 -1.36
C LYS A 125 -8.19 15.40 -0.73
N VAL A 126 -8.18 14.34 -1.50
CA VAL A 126 -8.62 13.00 -1.07
C VAL A 126 -7.75 12.45 0.07
N LEU A 127 -6.42 12.63 -0.01
CA LEU A 127 -5.53 12.20 1.08
C LEU A 127 -5.79 12.95 2.38
N ASN A 128 -6.16 14.24 2.32
CA ASN A 128 -6.58 14.99 3.50
C ASN A 128 -7.90 14.47 4.07
N GLU A 129 -8.91 14.20 3.23
CA GLU A 129 -10.19 13.67 3.67
C GLU A 129 -10.03 12.28 4.33
N LEU A 130 -9.24 11.39 3.71
CA LEU A 130 -8.94 10.08 4.29
C LEU A 130 -8.13 10.19 5.60
N ALA A 131 -7.19 11.14 5.69
CA ALA A 131 -6.42 11.38 6.90
C ALA A 131 -7.32 11.84 8.06
N ASP A 132 -8.31 12.70 7.79
CA ASP A 132 -9.30 13.12 8.79
C ASP A 132 -10.12 11.94 9.31
N ILE A 133 -10.49 10.99 8.44
CA ILE A 133 -11.18 9.75 8.84
C ILE A 133 -10.28 8.85 9.67
N ALA A 134 -8.99 8.73 9.32
CA ALA A 134 -8.04 7.83 10.00
C ALA A 134 -7.56 8.36 11.36
N GLU A 135 -7.57 9.67 11.57
CA GLU A 135 -7.02 10.32 12.77
C GLU A 135 -7.58 9.79 14.09
N PRO A 136 -8.92 9.59 14.27
CA PRO A 136 -9.49 9.04 15.49
C PRO A 136 -9.02 7.62 15.82
N TYR A 137 -8.57 6.87 14.82
CA TYR A 137 -8.09 5.50 14.96
C TYR A 137 -6.59 5.40 15.20
N GLY A 138 -5.86 6.53 15.08
CA GLY A 138 -4.40 6.58 15.21
C GLY A 138 -3.64 5.90 14.07
N VAL A 139 -4.28 5.75 12.89
CA VAL A 139 -3.74 5.07 11.70
C VAL A 139 -3.16 6.09 10.73
N LYS A 140 -2.09 5.73 10.05
CA LYS A 140 -1.42 6.56 9.05
C LYS A 140 -1.64 6.04 7.63
N LEU A 141 -1.69 6.95 6.67
CA LEU A 141 -1.84 6.65 5.24
C LEU A 141 -0.47 6.52 4.58
N SER A 142 -0.25 5.45 3.85
CA SER A 142 0.95 5.25 3.04
C SER A 142 0.56 5.29 1.57
N PHE A 143 0.80 6.43 0.89
CA PHE A 143 0.44 6.62 -0.51
C PHE A 143 1.43 5.92 -1.42
N GLU A 144 0.95 5.02 -2.27
CA GLU A 144 1.76 4.22 -3.17
C GLU A 144 1.55 4.62 -4.63
N PRO A 145 2.53 5.26 -5.29
CA PRO A 145 2.48 5.46 -6.74
C PRO A 145 2.66 4.12 -7.46
N ILE A 146 1.84 3.87 -8.47
CA ILE A 146 1.93 2.65 -9.28
C ILE A 146 2.61 2.97 -10.61
N GLY A 147 3.81 2.45 -10.82
CA GLY A 147 4.71 2.84 -11.92
C GLY A 147 4.20 2.63 -13.34
N ASP A 148 3.18 1.79 -13.55
CA ASP A 148 2.56 1.61 -14.86
C ASP A 148 1.81 2.90 -15.27
N LYS A 149 2.03 3.35 -16.51
CA LYS A 149 1.40 4.54 -17.12
C LYS A 149 -0.14 4.50 -17.16
N LYS A 150 -0.73 3.36 -16.84
CA LYS A 150 -2.18 3.22 -16.67
C LYS A 150 -2.70 3.87 -15.38
N TRP A 151 -1.82 4.31 -14.48
CA TRP A 151 -2.19 4.91 -13.20
C TRP A 151 -1.93 6.41 -13.21
N CYS A 152 -2.80 7.19 -12.57
CA CYS A 152 -2.75 8.64 -12.63
C CYS A 152 -1.60 9.27 -11.83
N CYS A 153 -1.13 8.58 -10.78
CA CYS A 153 0.11 8.90 -10.07
C CYS A 153 1.04 7.69 -10.21
N ASN A 154 2.09 7.82 -11.02
CA ASN A 154 2.93 6.70 -11.43
C ASN A 154 4.43 6.92 -11.23
N SER A 155 4.82 7.95 -10.49
CA SER A 155 6.22 8.18 -10.14
C SER A 155 6.39 8.56 -8.67
N VAL A 156 7.55 8.20 -8.12
CA VAL A 156 7.93 8.60 -6.76
C VAL A 156 7.99 10.13 -6.64
N ARG A 157 8.45 10.84 -7.69
CA ARG A 157 8.49 12.29 -7.73
C ARG A 157 7.10 12.89 -7.53
N GLN A 158 6.14 12.48 -8.35
CA GLN A 158 4.76 12.98 -8.28
C GLN A 158 4.13 12.69 -6.91
N ALA A 159 4.32 11.47 -6.39
CA ALA A 159 3.80 11.10 -5.08
C ALA A 159 4.43 11.90 -3.93
N LEU A 160 5.74 12.17 -4.01
CA LEU A 160 6.44 12.99 -3.02
C LEU A 160 5.90 14.42 -3.01
N GLU A 161 5.76 15.06 -4.18
CA GLU A 161 5.19 16.40 -4.33
C GLU A 161 3.77 16.47 -3.73
N ILE A 162 2.92 15.46 -3.95
CA ILE A 162 1.57 15.35 -3.38
C ILE A 162 1.63 15.25 -1.85
N VAL A 163 2.46 14.35 -1.31
CA VAL A 163 2.58 14.16 0.15
C VAL A 163 3.17 15.37 0.86
N GLU A 164 4.08 16.10 0.21
CA GLU A 164 4.62 17.37 0.72
C GLU A 164 3.54 18.44 0.80
N ASP A 165 2.65 18.54 -0.19
CA ASP A 165 1.55 19.51 -0.21
C ASP A 165 0.44 19.17 0.80
N VAL A 166 0.15 17.86 1.01
CA VAL A 166 -0.73 17.38 2.10
C VAL A 166 -0.21 17.79 3.47
N ASN A 167 1.11 17.80 3.67
CA ASN A 167 1.82 18.31 4.84
C ASN A 167 1.28 17.81 6.20
N ARG A 168 0.95 16.51 6.30
CA ARG A 168 0.53 15.85 7.56
C ARG A 168 1.51 14.76 7.96
N ASP A 169 1.84 14.65 9.24
CA ASP A 169 2.69 13.58 9.78
C ASP A 169 2.04 12.20 9.69
N SER A 170 0.72 12.16 9.49
CA SER A 170 -0.05 10.94 9.28
C SER A 170 -0.11 10.48 7.83
N VAL A 171 0.48 11.22 6.88
CA VAL A 171 0.53 10.86 5.45
C VAL A 171 1.98 10.76 5.00
N GLY A 172 2.32 9.62 4.43
CA GLY A 172 3.65 9.31 3.91
C GLY A 172 3.57 8.42 2.68
N LEU A 173 4.67 7.77 2.33
CA LEU A 173 4.84 7.04 1.07
C LEU A 173 5.10 5.55 1.29
N THR A 174 4.55 4.76 0.39
CA THR A 174 5.04 3.43 0.04
C THR A 174 5.89 3.53 -1.22
N VAL A 175 7.07 2.94 -1.18
CA VAL A 175 7.94 2.78 -2.36
C VAL A 175 8.07 1.30 -2.66
N ASP A 176 7.72 0.90 -3.88
CA ASP A 176 7.80 -0.49 -4.37
C ASP A 176 8.79 -0.56 -5.54
N CYS A 177 9.76 -1.48 -5.46
CA CYS A 177 10.85 -1.60 -6.44
C CYS A 177 10.34 -1.78 -7.85
N ILE A 178 9.33 -2.66 -8.08
CA ILE A 178 8.79 -2.86 -9.43
C ILE A 178 8.06 -1.60 -9.93
N ASN A 179 7.38 -0.86 -9.05
CA ASN A 179 6.72 0.39 -9.46
C ASN A 179 7.73 1.46 -9.89
N VAL A 180 8.85 1.57 -9.19
CA VAL A 180 9.96 2.44 -9.61
C VAL A 180 10.52 2.00 -10.96
N TYR A 181 10.72 0.69 -11.15
CA TYR A 181 11.23 0.13 -12.40
C TYR A 181 10.25 0.27 -13.57
N LEU A 182 8.95 0.04 -13.34
CA LEU A 182 7.89 0.18 -14.36
C LEU A 182 7.76 1.60 -14.89
N HIS A 183 8.05 2.60 -14.07
CA HIS A 183 7.95 3.99 -14.48
C HIS A 183 9.00 4.34 -15.55
N ASP A 184 10.28 4.07 -15.31
CA ASP A 184 11.38 4.52 -16.16
C ASP A 184 12.65 3.64 -16.10
N LYS A 185 12.52 2.37 -15.68
CA LYS A 185 13.65 1.45 -15.44
C LYS A 185 14.63 1.97 -14.38
N CYS A 186 14.11 2.58 -13.33
CA CYS A 186 14.89 3.18 -12.25
C CYS A 186 15.81 4.34 -12.68
N ALA A 187 15.53 5.01 -13.79
CA ALA A 187 16.33 6.17 -14.23
C ALA A 187 16.30 7.32 -13.21
N ASP A 188 15.23 7.40 -12.41
CA ASP A 188 15.00 8.51 -11.46
C ASP A 188 14.98 8.08 -9.98
N VAL A 189 15.79 7.07 -9.63
CA VAL A 189 15.94 6.62 -8.21
C VAL A 189 16.42 7.72 -7.25
N GLU A 190 16.99 8.81 -7.78
CA GLU A 190 17.42 9.94 -6.96
C GLU A 190 16.25 10.62 -6.21
N TYR A 191 15.00 10.48 -6.68
CA TYR A 191 13.85 10.97 -5.93
C TYR A 191 13.56 10.17 -4.66
N ILE A 192 13.91 8.87 -4.64
CA ILE A 192 13.80 8.05 -3.42
C ILE A 192 14.68 8.65 -2.31
N LYS A 193 15.88 9.13 -2.66
CA LYS A 193 16.81 9.75 -1.71
C LYS A 193 16.33 11.11 -1.17
N LYS A 194 15.38 11.75 -1.85
CA LYS A 194 14.78 13.02 -1.42
C LYS A 194 13.64 12.82 -0.43
N ILE A 195 13.08 11.61 -0.33
CA ILE A 195 12.00 11.32 0.61
C ILE A 195 12.52 11.53 2.03
N PRO A 196 11.93 12.42 2.83
CA PRO A 196 12.25 12.52 4.25
C PRO A 196 12.02 11.18 4.94
N LYS A 197 12.94 10.78 5.80
CA LYS A 197 12.87 9.48 6.47
C LYS A 197 11.54 9.24 7.19
N GLU A 198 10.99 10.27 7.78
CA GLU A 198 9.71 10.28 8.50
C GLU A 198 8.49 10.18 7.58
N LYS A 199 8.69 10.30 6.25
CA LYS A 199 7.65 10.17 5.23
C LYS A 199 7.72 8.84 4.47
N LEU A 200 8.78 8.07 4.60
CA LEU A 200 8.88 6.74 4.02
C LEU A 200 8.35 5.71 5.03
N PHE A 201 7.09 5.31 4.89
CA PHE A 201 6.42 4.43 5.82
C PHE A 201 6.59 2.95 5.47
N VAL A 202 6.47 2.62 4.19
CA VAL A 202 6.54 1.25 3.70
C VAL A 202 7.51 1.16 2.52
N TYR A 203 8.31 0.09 2.49
CA TYR A 203 9.20 -0.20 1.38
C TYR A 203 9.03 -1.65 0.94
N HIS A 204 8.53 -1.85 -0.28
CA HIS A 204 8.35 -3.16 -0.87
C HIS A 204 9.59 -3.56 -1.68
N ILE A 205 10.26 -4.61 -1.23
CA ILE A 205 11.42 -5.17 -1.91
C ILE A 205 10.96 -6.36 -2.76
N ASN A 206 11.12 -6.22 -4.05
CA ASN A 206 10.88 -7.25 -5.04
C ASN A 206 11.82 -7.05 -6.23
N ASP A 207 11.79 -7.97 -7.15
CA ASP A 207 12.45 -7.92 -8.45
C ASP A 207 11.44 -8.24 -9.54
N CYS A 208 11.84 -8.19 -10.80
CA CYS A 208 10.96 -8.55 -11.91
C CYS A 208 11.72 -9.27 -13.02
N GLU A 209 10.98 -10.02 -13.83
CA GLU A 209 11.50 -10.61 -15.05
C GLU A 209 12.08 -9.52 -15.99
N ASP A 210 13.15 -9.84 -16.72
CA ASP A 210 13.74 -8.93 -17.72
C ASP A 210 12.90 -8.89 -19.00
N LEU A 211 11.81 -8.13 -18.94
CA LEU A 211 10.85 -7.93 -20.02
C LEU A 211 10.78 -6.46 -20.45
N PRO A 212 10.34 -6.18 -21.69
CA PRO A 212 10.03 -4.81 -22.11
C PRO A 212 8.95 -4.17 -21.22
N LEU A 213 9.09 -2.89 -20.86
CA LEU A 213 8.13 -2.16 -20.01
C LEU A 213 6.67 -2.24 -20.48
N GLY A 214 6.43 -2.32 -21.79
CA GLY A 214 5.06 -2.45 -22.33
C GLY A 214 4.41 -3.83 -22.13
N ILE A 215 5.18 -4.83 -21.67
CA ILE A 215 4.71 -6.20 -21.37
C ILE A 215 4.75 -6.44 -19.87
N LEU A 216 5.75 -5.85 -19.21
CA LEU A 216 5.99 -6.03 -17.78
C LEU A 216 4.83 -5.46 -16.97
N ASP A 217 4.34 -6.24 -16.02
CA ASP A 217 3.33 -5.85 -15.04
C ASP A 217 3.58 -6.52 -13.67
N HIS A 218 2.67 -6.35 -12.74
CA HIS A 218 2.79 -6.87 -11.38
C HIS A 218 2.81 -8.41 -11.29
N CYS A 219 2.35 -9.13 -12.33
CA CYS A 219 2.38 -10.58 -12.37
C CYS A 219 3.80 -11.13 -12.63
N HIS A 220 4.70 -10.28 -13.11
CA HIS A 220 6.09 -10.64 -13.41
C HIS A 220 7.05 -10.37 -12.24
N ARG A 221 6.51 -10.17 -11.02
CA ARG A 221 7.34 -10.07 -9.81
C ARG A 221 8.04 -11.39 -9.53
N ILE A 222 9.32 -11.29 -9.17
CA ILE A 222 10.13 -12.41 -8.70
C ILE A 222 10.88 -12.01 -7.43
N MET A 223 11.56 -12.97 -6.83
CA MET A 223 12.33 -12.73 -5.61
C MET A 223 13.49 -11.78 -5.86
N PRO A 224 13.82 -10.89 -4.91
CA PRO A 224 14.91 -9.92 -5.02
C PRO A 224 16.25 -10.57 -5.40
N GLY A 225 16.95 -9.95 -6.35
CA GLY A 225 18.26 -10.39 -6.84
C GLY A 225 18.20 -11.49 -7.91
N LEU A 226 17.01 -11.82 -8.42
CA LEU A 226 16.85 -12.83 -9.48
C LEU A 226 16.43 -12.24 -10.83
N GLY A 227 16.25 -10.93 -10.93
CA GLY A 227 15.69 -10.26 -12.09
C GLY A 227 16.46 -9.06 -12.60
N ALA A 228 15.72 -8.06 -13.10
CA ALA A 228 16.23 -6.89 -13.82
C ALA A 228 16.41 -5.64 -12.94
N ILE A 229 16.01 -5.66 -11.66
CA ILE A 229 16.08 -4.52 -10.73
C ILE A 229 17.35 -4.58 -9.89
#